data_2cfee0ed9fa0caf63087ee165f8cf973
#
_entry.id   2cfee0ed9fa0caf63087ee165f8cf973
#
_cell.length_a   1.000
_cell.length_b   1.000
_cell.length_c   1.000
_cell.angle_alpha   90.00
_cell.angle_beta   90.00
_cell.angle_gamma   90.00
#
_symmetry.space_group_name_H-M   'P 1'
#
loop_
_entity.id
_entity.type
_entity.pdbx_description
1 polymer ?
#
loop_
_entity_poly.entity_id
_entity_poly.type
_entity_poly.pdbx_seq_one_letter_code
_entity_poly.pdbx_strand_id
1 'polypeptide(L)'
;MRTILLCLLFSALPASVHAAVARLDVRPGITASAEYLAGQDDKPAVLLLHGFLQTRGFPTVATLARGLHDEGYAVLSPTLSLGIPNRERSLACEAVHTHSLDDDVAEIARWVAWLKSRGHRSIVLVGHSFGSMQLLAYLAGRPDPAVKAYIGTSLVEAQIGTTPRADLIEKLERQVRLKQRTLVNQPLSFCRGYLSTPQALLSYVRWDQARTLAALKRSPVSAQLIMGDADELLGRNWIASLKAMQAPMVIVRGGNHFMDGEHEFDLLGHTLEFLERTRVRAPQ
;
A
#
# COMPACT_ATOMS: atom_id res chain seq x y z
N MET A 1 -4.74 -61.94 33.37
CA MET A 1 -5.14 -61.16 32.21
C MET A 1 -4.51 -59.76 32.34
N ARG A 2 -3.48 -59.45 31.59
CA ARG A 2 -2.84 -58.08 31.58
C ARG A 2 -3.36 -57.32 30.35
N THR A 3 -4.15 -56.27 30.60
CA THR A 3 -4.69 -55.39 29.56
C THR A 3 -3.59 -54.39 29.16
N ILE A 4 -3.10 -54.48 27.95
CA ILE A 4 -2.13 -53.55 27.36
C ILE A 4 -2.94 -52.35 26.82
N LEU A 5 -2.78 -51.16 27.42
CA LEU A 5 -3.38 -49.91 26.97
C LEU A 5 -2.46 -49.33 25.88
N LEU A 6 -2.92 -49.39 24.65
CA LEU A 6 -2.20 -48.85 23.46
C LEU A 6 -2.48 -47.34 23.36
N CYS A 7 -1.56 -46.48 23.80
CA CYS A 7 -1.63 -45.04 23.59
C CYS A 7 -1.30 -44.71 22.14
N LEU A 8 -2.31 -44.36 21.34
CA LEU A 8 -2.15 -43.78 20.02
C LEU A 8 -1.69 -42.30 20.14
N LEU A 9 -0.40 -42.07 19.93
CA LEU A 9 0.15 -40.72 19.74
C LEU A 9 -0.30 -40.18 18.37
N PHE A 10 -1.29 -39.31 18.35
CA PHE A 10 -1.57 -38.48 17.15
C PHE A 10 -0.47 -37.45 16.98
N SER A 11 0.46 -37.72 16.09
CA SER A 11 1.41 -36.73 15.61
C SER A 11 0.66 -35.75 14.71
N ALA A 12 0.33 -34.55 15.21
CA ALA A 12 -0.12 -33.45 14.38
C ALA A 12 1.05 -33.03 13.47
N LEU A 13 0.97 -33.40 12.19
CA LEU A 13 1.89 -32.87 11.18
C LEU A 13 1.68 -31.35 11.09
N PRO A 14 2.74 -30.55 11.13
CA PRO A 14 2.61 -29.10 10.89
C PRO A 14 2.02 -28.91 9.49
N ALA A 15 0.86 -28.24 9.42
CA ALA A 15 0.30 -27.82 8.15
C ALA A 15 1.30 -26.87 7.48
N SER A 16 1.89 -27.29 6.37
CA SER A 16 2.73 -26.44 5.55
C SER A 16 1.89 -25.26 5.08
N VAL A 17 2.13 -24.08 5.63
CA VAL A 17 1.45 -22.85 5.20
C VAL A 17 2.00 -22.50 3.81
N HIS A 18 1.26 -22.86 2.78
CA HIS A 18 1.59 -22.51 1.40
C HIS A 18 1.08 -21.10 1.13
N ALA A 19 1.95 -20.23 0.61
CA ALA A 19 1.54 -18.96 0.04
C ALA A 19 0.50 -19.23 -1.07
N ALA A 20 -0.69 -18.67 -0.93
CA ALA A 20 -1.75 -18.83 -1.92
C ALA A 20 -1.80 -17.59 -2.81
N VAL A 21 -1.80 -17.79 -4.13
CA VAL A 21 -2.05 -16.71 -5.08
C VAL A 21 -3.56 -16.51 -5.20
N ALA A 22 -4.04 -15.40 -4.66
CA ALA A 22 -5.42 -14.95 -4.86
C ALA A 22 -5.53 -14.23 -6.21
N ARG A 23 -6.63 -14.47 -6.94
CA ARG A 23 -7.00 -13.73 -8.15
C ARG A 23 -8.37 -13.12 -7.98
N LEU A 24 -8.54 -11.91 -8.47
CA LEU A 24 -9.76 -11.13 -8.30
C LEU A 24 -10.04 -10.29 -9.55
N ASP A 25 -11.23 -10.37 -10.08
CA ASP A 25 -11.68 -9.47 -11.14
C ASP A 25 -11.98 -8.10 -10.52
N VAL A 26 -11.06 -7.15 -10.72
CA VAL A 26 -11.12 -5.82 -10.11
C VAL A 26 -11.98 -4.84 -10.91
N ARG A 27 -12.13 -5.07 -12.21
CA ARG A 27 -13.06 -4.40 -13.15
C ARG A 27 -13.27 -5.29 -14.38
N PRO A 28 -14.28 -4.97 -15.23
CA PRO A 28 -14.51 -5.74 -16.44
C PRO A 28 -13.24 -5.93 -17.29
N GLY A 29 -12.87 -7.18 -17.52
CA GLY A 29 -11.68 -7.55 -18.30
C GLY A 29 -10.33 -7.38 -17.60
N ILE A 30 -10.30 -6.96 -16.32
CA ILE A 30 -9.07 -6.77 -15.54
C ILE A 30 -9.09 -7.67 -14.31
N THR A 31 -8.30 -8.73 -14.37
CA THR A 31 -8.01 -9.59 -13.22
C THR A 31 -6.69 -9.16 -12.60
N ALA A 32 -6.67 -8.94 -11.28
CA ALA A 32 -5.47 -8.68 -10.49
C ALA A 32 -5.11 -9.91 -9.63
N SER A 33 -3.87 -9.96 -9.16
CA SER A 33 -3.39 -11.04 -8.29
C SER A 33 -2.76 -10.49 -7.01
N ALA A 34 -2.88 -11.27 -5.92
CA ALA A 34 -2.23 -11.01 -4.66
C ALA A 34 -1.61 -12.28 -4.11
N GLU A 35 -0.54 -12.15 -3.34
CA GLU A 35 -0.07 -13.22 -2.46
C GLU A 35 -0.80 -13.12 -1.13
N TYR A 36 -1.32 -14.23 -0.64
CA TYR A 36 -1.95 -14.32 0.66
C TYR A 36 -1.21 -15.33 1.53
N LEU A 37 -0.70 -14.85 2.64
CA LEU A 37 -0.08 -15.63 3.71
C LEU A 37 -1.08 -15.68 4.86
N ALA A 38 -1.55 -16.87 5.20
CA ALA A 38 -2.51 -17.04 6.30
C ALA A 38 -1.80 -16.80 7.65
N GLY A 39 -2.50 -16.23 8.61
CA GLY A 39 -1.97 -15.93 9.94
C GLY A 39 -2.86 -16.48 11.05
N GLN A 40 -2.62 -16.02 12.27
CA GLN A 40 -3.38 -16.36 13.47
C GLN A 40 -4.70 -15.58 13.49
N ASP A 41 -5.77 -16.21 13.96
CA ASP A 41 -7.13 -15.63 13.96
C ASP A 41 -7.30 -14.46 14.94
N ASP A 42 -6.47 -14.40 15.99
CA ASP A 42 -6.50 -13.36 17.02
C ASP A 42 -5.73 -12.09 16.64
N LYS A 43 -5.01 -12.12 15.51
CA LYS A 43 -4.28 -10.98 14.96
C LYS A 43 -5.05 -10.32 13.81
N PRO A 44 -4.89 -8.99 13.60
CA PRO A 44 -5.47 -8.34 12.43
C PRO A 44 -4.81 -8.84 11.15
N ALA A 45 -5.56 -8.85 10.04
CA ALA A 45 -4.96 -9.05 8.73
C ALA A 45 -4.28 -7.76 8.25
N VAL A 46 -3.16 -7.90 7.55
CA VAL A 46 -2.42 -6.79 6.93
C VAL A 46 -2.65 -6.81 5.44
N LEU A 47 -3.11 -5.69 4.86
CA LEU A 47 -3.05 -5.43 3.43
C LEU A 47 -1.80 -4.58 3.18
N LEU A 48 -0.81 -5.16 2.48
CA LEU A 48 0.49 -4.54 2.24
C LEU A 48 0.63 -4.13 0.78
N LEU A 49 0.78 -2.83 0.51
CA LEU A 49 0.79 -2.27 -0.84
C LEU A 49 2.19 -1.76 -1.25
N HIS A 50 2.58 -2.13 -2.47
CA HIS A 50 3.85 -1.75 -3.11
C HIS A 50 3.89 -0.28 -3.58
N GLY A 51 5.09 0.22 -3.92
CA GLY A 51 5.32 1.57 -4.43
C GLY A 51 4.94 1.78 -5.90
N PHE A 52 5.27 2.98 -6.41
CA PHE A 52 4.92 3.43 -7.76
C PHE A 52 5.40 2.47 -8.85
N LEU A 53 4.49 2.03 -9.71
CA LEU A 53 4.72 1.10 -10.84
C LEU A 53 5.34 -0.26 -10.45
N GLN A 54 5.58 -0.53 -9.17
CA GLN A 54 6.18 -1.75 -8.64
C GLN A 54 5.16 -2.90 -8.54
N THR A 55 5.58 -4.01 -7.93
CA THR A 55 4.76 -5.19 -7.64
C THR A 55 4.96 -5.63 -6.20
N ARG A 56 4.15 -6.58 -5.72
CA ARG A 56 4.33 -7.25 -4.42
C ARG A 56 5.71 -7.91 -4.25
N GLY A 57 6.38 -8.25 -5.36
CA GLY A 57 7.73 -8.84 -5.33
C GLY A 57 8.87 -7.82 -5.14
N PHE A 58 8.56 -6.53 -4.98
CA PHE A 58 9.60 -5.55 -4.67
C PHE A 58 10.22 -5.85 -3.30
N PRO A 59 11.57 -5.82 -3.16
CA PRO A 59 12.26 -6.31 -1.96
C PRO A 59 11.68 -5.82 -0.64
N THR A 60 11.54 -4.52 -0.45
CA THR A 60 10.95 -3.91 0.77
C THR A 60 9.61 -4.53 1.15
N VAL A 61 8.72 -4.68 0.16
CA VAL A 61 7.36 -5.21 0.38
C VAL A 61 7.42 -6.71 0.66
N ALA A 62 8.19 -7.46 -0.14
CA ALA A 62 8.29 -8.90 0.01
C ALA A 62 8.95 -9.31 1.34
N THR A 63 9.97 -8.58 1.78
CA THR A 63 10.65 -8.83 3.08
C THR A 63 9.72 -8.48 4.25
N LEU A 64 9.07 -7.33 4.20
CA LEU A 64 8.10 -6.93 5.24
C LEU A 64 6.92 -7.91 5.32
N ALA A 65 6.41 -8.40 4.17
CA ALA A 65 5.33 -9.38 4.14
C ALA A 65 5.71 -10.67 4.86
N ARG A 66 6.91 -11.20 4.58
CA ARG A 66 7.43 -12.41 5.24
C ARG A 66 7.63 -12.17 6.73
N GLY A 67 8.30 -11.07 7.13
CA GLY A 67 8.52 -10.77 8.53
C GLY A 67 7.23 -10.66 9.34
N LEU A 68 6.21 -9.99 8.80
CA LEU A 68 4.90 -9.92 9.44
C LEU A 68 4.21 -11.29 9.53
N HIS A 69 4.34 -12.12 8.49
CA HIS A 69 3.80 -13.48 8.50
C HIS A 69 4.51 -14.37 9.54
N ASP A 70 5.83 -14.29 9.64
CA ASP A 70 6.62 -15.03 10.63
C ASP A 70 6.23 -14.67 12.07
N GLU A 71 5.77 -13.42 12.27
CA GLU A 71 5.18 -12.96 13.52
C GLU A 71 3.68 -13.31 13.67
N GLY A 72 3.15 -14.13 12.76
CA GLY A 72 1.80 -14.70 12.84
C GLY A 72 0.67 -13.83 12.28
N TYR A 73 0.96 -12.72 11.60
CA TYR A 73 -0.06 -11.92 10.92
C TYR A 73 -0.51 -12.56 9.60
N ALA A 74 -1.80 -12.52 9.31
CA ALA A 74 -2.27 -12.78 7.96
C ALA A 74 -1.87 -11.59 7.07
N VAL A 75 -1.19 -11.84 5.94
CA VAL A 75 -0.72 -10.79 5.03
C VAL A 75 -1.27 -11.00 3.64
N LEU A 76 -1.93 -9.98 3.09
CA LEU A 76 -2.33 -9.90 1.69
C LEU A 76 -1.50 -8.84 0.98
N SER A 77 -0.70 -9.25 0.02
CA SER A 77 0.13 -8.36 -0.80
C SER A 77 -0.36 -8.36 -2.25
N PRO A 78 -1.24 -7.43 -2.66
CA PRO A 78 -1.67 -7.33 -4.04
C PRO A 78 -0.59 -6.71 -4.92
N THR A 79 -0.55 -7.12 -6.19
CA THR A 79 0.03 -6.34 -7.27
C THR A 79 -1.10 -5.58 -7.93
N LEU A 80 -1.20 -4.26 -7.72
CA LEU A 80 -2.24 -3.45 -8.37
C LEU A 80 -2.18 -3.63 -9.88
N SER A 81 -3.33 -3.80 -10.50
CA SER A 81 -3.43 -4.07 -11.94
C SER A 81 -2.86 -2.94 -12.80
N LEU A 82 -2.99 -1.70 -12.35
CA LEU A 82 -2.66 -0.49 -13.12
C LEU A 82 -3.27 -0.50 -14.54
N GLY A 83 -4.46 -1.12 -14.67
CA GLY A 83 -5.16 -1.26 -15.94
C GLY A 83 -4.71 -2.42 -16.82
N ILE A 84 -3.81 -3.29 -16.33
CA ILE A 84 -3.26 -4.43 -17.08
C ILE A 84 -3.74 -5.73 -16.44
N PRO A 85 -4.43 -6.60 -17.22
CA PRO A 85 -4.86 -7.90 -16.71
C PRO A 85 -3.67 -8.77 -16.31
N ASN A 86 -3.76 -9.41 -15.14
CA ASN A 86 -2.75 -10.35 -14.63
C ASN A 86 -1.33 -9.76 -14.60
N ARG A 87 -1.20 -8.49 -14.21
CA ARG A 87 0.10 -7.83 -14.13
C ARG A 87 1.00 -8.51 -13.07
N GLU A 88 2.20 -8.90 -13.48
CA GLU A 88 3.20 -9.56 -12.61
C GLU A 88 4.56 -8.83 -12.61
N ARG A 89 4.72 -7.80 -13.45
CA ARG A 89 5.98 -7.06 -13.59
C ARG A 89 5.80 -5.58 -13.29
N SER A 90 6.87 -4.97 -12.82
CA SER A 90 6.97 -3.51 -12.74
C SER A 90 6.80 -2.89 -14.12
N LEU A 91 6.22 -1.69 -14.16
CA LEU A 91 6.04 -0.97 -15.42
C LEU A 91 7.16 0.03 -15.63
N ALA A 92 7.57 0.20 -16.88
CA ALA A 92 8.49 1.26 -17.28
C ALA A 92 7.75 2.62 -17.29
N CYS A 93 8.47 3.69 -17.01
CA CYS A 93 7.95 5.06 -17.09
C CYS A 93 7.40 5.42 -18.47
N GLU A 94 8.00 4.86 -19.52
CA GLU A 94 7.71 5.09 -20.93
C GLU A 94 6.48 4.31 -21.43
N ALA A 95 5.97 3.37 -20.61
CA ALA A 95 4.73 2.66 -20.94
C ALA A 95 3.54 3.63 -20.97
N VAL A 96 2.50 3.26 -21.72
CA VAL A 96 1.25 4.04 -21.70
C VAL A 96 0.45 3.68 -20.47
N HIS A 97 0.22 4.65 -19.59
CA HIS A 97 -0.52 4.50 -18.34
C HIS A 97 -1.92 5.08 -18.47
N THR A 98 -2.92 4.21 -18.43
CA THR A 98 -4.34 4.63 -18.61
C THR A 98 -5.16 4.53 -17.32
N HIS A 99 -4.60 3.91 -16.27
CA HIS A 99 -5.25 3.81 -14.96
C HIS A 99 -5.23 5.14 -14.22
N SER A 100 -6.23 5.38 -13.42
CA SER A 100 -6.34 6.56 -12.55
C SER A 100 -6.13 6.17 -11.08
N LEU A 101 -5.87 7.15 -10.23
CA LEU A 101 -5.87 6.93 -8.77
C LEU A 101 -7.22 6.42 -8.27
N ASP A 102 -8.33 6.85 -8.89
CA ASP A 102 -9.66 6.35 -8.53
C ASP A 102 -9.82 4.85 -8.85
N ASP A 103 -9.19 4.39 -9.95
CA ASP A 103 -9.11 2.96 -10.28
C ASP A 103 -8.32 2.18 -9.23
N ASP A 104 -7.19 2.72 -8.80
CA ASP A 104 -6.34 2.10 -7.77
C ASP A 104 -7.09 2.01 -6.43
N VAL A 105 -7.77 3.08 -6.03
CA VAL A 105 -8.60 3.14 -4.81
C VAL A 105 -9.74 2.11 -4.88
N ALA A 106 -10.40 1.98 -6.03
CA ALA A 106 -11.45 0.98 -6.23
C ALA A 106 -10.90 -0.46 -6.15
N GLU A 107 -9.69 -0.70 -6.68
CA GLU A 107 -9.03 -2.01 -6.57
C GLU A 107 -8.64 -2.33 -5.12
N ILE A 108 -8.09 -1.36 -4.37
CA ILE A 108 -7.80 -1.50 -2.94
C ILE A 108 -9.07 -1.87 -2.16
N ALA A 109 -10.20 -1.20 -2.43
CA ALA A 109 -11.48 -1.53 -1.80
C ALA A 109 -11.91 -2.99 -2.06
N ARG A 110 -11.67 -3.53 -3.26
CA ARG A 110 -11.96 -4.93 -3.58
C ARG A 110 -11.05 -5.90 -2.82
N TRP A 111 -9.77 -5.58 -2.64
CA TRP A 111 -8.86 -6.40 -1.85
C TRP A 111 -9.21 -6.38 -0.36
N VAL A 112 -9.67 -5.24 0.18
CA VAL A 112 -10.23 -5.17 1.54
C VAL A 112 -11.47 -6.05 1.65
N ALA A 113 -12.39 -6.00 0.68
CA ALA A 113 -13.58 -6.86 0.65
C ALA A 113 -13.21 -8.35 0.54
N TRP A 114 -12.15 -8.69 -0.20
CA TRP A 114 -11.64 -10.04 -0.28
C TRP A 114 -11.16 -10.55 1.09
N LEU A 115 -10.38 -9.78 1.84
CA LEU A 115 -9.98 -10.13 3.21
C LEU A 115 -11.20 -10.35 4.12
N LYS A 116 -12.22 -9.50 4.02
CA LYS A 116 -13.47 -9.68 4.76
C LYS A 116 -14.18 -10.98 4.39
N SER A 117 -14.20 -11.37 3.13
CA SER A 117 -14.80 -12.63 2.69
C SER A 117 -14.07 -13.86 3.23
N ARG A 118 -12.82 -13.69 3.68
CA ARG A 118 -12.00 -14.70 4.37
C ARG A 118 -12.19 -14.69 5.89
N GLY A 119 -13.10 -13.86 6.40
CA GLY A 119 -13.41 -13.79 7.83
C GLY A 119 -12.66 -12.71 8.61
N HIS A 120 -11.73 -11.97 7.98
CA HIS A 120 -10.98 -10.92 8.66
C HIS A 120 -11.86 -9.70 8.95
N ARG A 121 -12.10 -9.42 10.22
CA ARG A 121 -12.92 -8.28 10.69
C ARG A 121 -12.09 -7.08 11.15
N SER A 122 -10.79 -7.26 11.25
CA SER A 122 -9.82 -6.25 11.61
C SER A 122 -8.70 -6.26 10.57
N ILE A 123 -8.54 -5.16 9.85
CA ILE A 123 -7.58 -5.02 8.75
C ILE A 123 -6.72 -3.80 9.04
N VAL A 124 -5.40 -3.96 8.90
CA VAL A 124 -4.44 -2.86 8.92
C VAL A 124 -3.92 -2.66 7.50
N LEU A 125 -3.92 -1.41 7.06
CA LEU A 125 -3.33 -1.02 5.78
C LEU A 125 -1.89 -0.63 5.99
N VAL A 126 -0.97 -1.26 5.26
CA VAL A 126 0.45 -0.90 5.25
C VAL A 126 0.84 -0.59 3.81
N GLY A 127 1.42 0.58 3.56
CA GLY A 127 1.84 0.98 2.23
C GLY A 127 3.29 1.44 2.21
N HIS A 128 3.97 1.15 1.11
CA HIS A 128 5.32 1.66 0.86
C HIS A 128 5.30 2.73 -0.23
N SER A 129 5.98 3.86 0.02
CA SER A 129 6.16 4.93 -0.97
C SER A 129 4.82 5.42 -1.54
N PHE A 130 4.64 5.37 -2.85
CA PHE A 130 3.41 5.74 -3.53
C PHE A 130 2.19 4.89 -3.08
N GLY A 131 2.42 3.64 -2.71
CA GLY A 131 1.39 2.78 -2.11
C GLY A 131 0.84 3.34 -0.81
N SER A 132 1.66 4.03 -0.01
CA SER A 132 1.21 4.75 1.18
C SER A 132 0.22 5.87 0.81
N MET A 133 0.51 6.64 -0.24
CA MET A 133 -0.40 7.69 -0.73
C MET A 133 -1.70 7.10 -1.30
N GLN A 134 -1.64 5.99 -2.05
CA GLN A 134 -2.82 5.32 -2.60
C GLN A 134 -3.75 4.79 -1.49
N LEU A 135 -3.19 4.21 -0.42
CA LEU A 135 -3.95 3.78 0.76
C LEU A 135 -4.55 4.99 1.51
N LEU A 136 -3.81 6.09 1.61
CA LEU A 136 -4.31 7.31 2.20
C LEU A 136 -5.44 7.92 1.36
N ALA A 137 -5.37 7.81 0.03
CA ALA A 137 -6.46 8.19 -0.87
C ALA A 137 -7.71 7.33 -0.65
N TYR A 138 -7.54 6.02 -0.45
CA TYR A 138 -8.65 5.14 -0.09
C TYR A 138 -9.28 5.55 1.26
N LEU A 139 -8.47 5.86 2.28
CA LEU A 139 -8.96 6.29 3.60
C LEU A 139 -9.68 7.65 3.56
N ALA A 140 -9.28 8.55 2.67
CA ALA A 140 -9.94 9.85 2.50
C ALA A 140 -11.33 9.76 1.87
N GLY A 141 -11.70 8.62 1.30
CA GLY A 141 -13.02 8.31 0.76
C GLY A 141 -13.98 7.76 1.81
N ARG A 142 -14.57 6.62 1.50
CA ARG A 142 -15.43 5.85 2.42
C ARG A 142 -14.80 4.48 2.68
N PRO A 143 -13.80 4.39 3.55
CA PRO A 143 -13.14 3.13 3.84
C PRO A 143 -14.09 2.14 4.53
N ASP A 144 -13.84 0.86 4.32
CA ASP A 144 -14.59 -0.19 5.01
C ASP A 144 -14.34 -0.12 6.52
N PRO A 145 -15.38 -0.28 7.38
CA PRO A 145 -15.24 -0.24 8.83
C PRO A 145 -14.32 -1.35 9.41
N ALA A 146 -14.04 -2.41 8.65
CA ALA A 146 -13.05 -3.41 9.05
C ALA A 146 -11.61 -2.87 9.05
N VAL A 147 -11.33 -1.78 8.34
CA VAL A 147 -10.03 -1.12 8.39
C VAL A 147 -9.91 -0.35 9.70
N LYS A 148 -8.88 -0.68 10.49
CA LYS A 148 -8.69 -0.17 11.86
C LYS A 148 -7.47 0.71 12.04
N ALA A 149 -6.45 0.54 11.20
CA ALA A 149 -5.22 1.31 11.29
C ALA A 149 -4.54 1.44 9.93
N TYR A 150 -3.62 2.39 9.86
CA TYR A 150 -2.83 2.69 8.67
C TYR A 150 -1.36 2.92 9.04
N ILE A 151 -0.46 2.31 8.28
CA ILE A 151 0.98 2.55 8.35
C ILE A 151 1.45 3.00 6.97
N GLY A 152 2.04 4.19 6.90
CA GLY A 152 2.68 4.70 5.69
C GLY A 152 4.20 4.65 5.84
N THR A 153 4.88 3.83 5.03
CA THR A 153 6.33 3.80 5.02
C THR A 153 6.86 4.60 3.83
N SER A 154 7.84 5.47 4.06
CA SER A 154 8.37 6.39 3.05
C SER A 154 7.26 7.11 2.27
N LEU A 155 6.24 7.60 2.99
CA LEU A 155 5.09 8.29 2.40
C LEU A 155 5.54 9.43 1.48
N VAL A 156 5.01 9.47 0.27
CA VAL A 156 5.24 10.52 -0.73
C VAL A 156 3.94 11.21 -1.13
N GLU A 157 4.06 12.36 -1.74
CA GLU A 157 3.01 12.98 -2.56
C GLU A 157 3.16 12.58 -4.05
N ALA A 158 2.20 12.94 -4.89
CA ALA A 158 2.35 12.83 -6.35
C ALA A 158 3.26 13.94 -6.88
N GLN A 159 4.57 13.74 -6.82
CA GLN A 159 5.58 14.70 -7.31
C GLN A 159 5.49 14.85 -8.82
N ILE A 160 5.60 16.09 -9.32
CA ILE A 160 5.54 16.43 -10.75
C ILE A 160 6.76 17.22 -11.23
N GLY A 161 7.89 17.05 -10.57
CA GLY A 161 9.13 17.78 -10.87
C GLY A 161 8.96 19.28 -10.67
N THR A 162 9.46 20.07 -11.61
CA THR A 162 9.42 21.54 -11.56
C THR A 162 8.21 22.16 -12.28
N THR A 163 7.30 21.33 -12.80
CA THR A 163 6.11 21.81 -13.52
C THR A 163 5.19 22.57 -12.55
N PRO A 164 4.74 23.80 -12.88
CA PRO A 164 3.76 24.52 -12.08
C PRO A 164 2.46 23.71 -11.98
N ARG A 165 2.13 23.24 -10.78
CA ARG A 165 1.03 22.30 -10.58
C ARG A 165 -0.33 22.87 -10.95
N ALA A 166 -0.59 24.13 -10.62
CA ALA A 166 -1.86 24.80 -10.94
C ALA A 166 -2.10 24.84 -12.44
N ASP A 167 -1.10 25.23 -13.22
CA ASP A 167 -1.20 25.32 -14.68
C ASP A 167 -1.40 23.94 -15.31
N LEU A 168 -0.70 22.92 -14.79
CA LEU A 168 -0.88 21.55 -15.24
C LEU A 168 -2.29 21.04 -14.97
N ILE A 169 -2.81 21.27 -13.77
CA ILE A 169 -4.19 20.89 -13.41
C ILE A 169 -5.20 21.59 -14.34
N GLU A 170 -5.09 22.90 -14.53
CA GLU A 170 -5.99 23.65 -15.41
C GLU A 170 -5.97 23.11 -16.85
N LYS A 171 -4.75 22.87 -17.38
CA LYS A 171 -4.56 22.27 -18.71
C LYS A 171 -5.24 20.91 -18.83
N LEU A 172 -5.00 20.02 -17.86
CA LEU A 172 -5.55 18.66 -17.85
C LEU A 172 -7.09 18.69 -17.69
N GLU A 173 -7.63 19.56 -16.84
CA GLU A 173 -9.07 19.73 -16.68
C GLU A 173 -9.74 20.19 -17.97
N ARG A 174 -9.12 21.13 -18.68
CA ARG A 174 -9.61 21.57 -19.99
C ARG A 174 -9.61 20.42 -21.00
N GLN A 175 -8.54 19.62 -21.05
CA GLN A 175 -8.45 18.44 -21.93
C GLN A 175 -9.52 17.40 -21.60
N VAL A 176 -9.77 17.16 -20.32
CA VAL A 176 -10.81 16.23 -19.85
C VAL A 176 -12.21 16.75 -20.24
N ARG A 177 -12.50 18.02 -20.01
CA ARG A 177 -13.81 18.63 -20.41
C ARG A 177 -14.04 18.52 -21.91
N LEU A 178 -12.99 18.69 -22.72
CA LEU A 178 -13.05 18.57 -24.17
C LEU A 178 -12.99 17.11 -24.66
N LYS A 179 -12.99 16.14 -23.73
CA LYS A 179 -12.90 14.69 -24.03
C LYS A 179 -11.72 14.32 -24.94
N GLN A 180 -10.63 15.07 -24.80
CA GLN A 180 -9.40 14.80 -25.56
C GLN A 180 -8.79 13.48 -25.11
N ARG A 181 -8.42 12.63 -26.08
CA ARG A 181 -7.79 11.32 -25.86
C ARG A 181 -6.29 11.32 -26.15
N THR A 182 -5.75 12.46 -26.59
CA THR A 182 -4.31 12.61 -26.85
C THR A 182 -3.54 12.37 -25.55
N LEU A 183 -2.57 11.46 -25.61
CA LEU A 183 -1.70 11.18 -24.48
C LEU A 183 -0.88 12.41 -24.12
N VAL A 184 -0.64 12.59 -22.84
CA VAL A 184 0.23 13.62 -22.28
C VAL A 184 1.45 12.96 -21.67
N ASN A 185 2.60 13.56 -21.83
CA ASN A 185 3.85 13.12 -21.22
C ASN A 185 4.31 14.18 -20.22
N GLN A 186 4.29 13.84 -18.93
CA GLN A 186 4.63 14.75 -17.84
C GLN A 186 5.39 13.99 -16.74
N PRO A 187 6.23 14.67 -15.96
CA PRO A 187 6.81 14.01 -14.77
C PRO A 187 5.74 13.57 -13.79
N LEU A 188 5.92 12.37 -13.22
CA LEU A 188 5.13 11.87 -12.08
C LEU A 188 5.99 10.95 -11.22
N SER A 189 6.07 11.22 -9.93
CA SER A 189 6.93 10.50 -8.99
C SER A 189 8.39 10.52 -9.49
N PHE A 190 9.05 9.37 -9.58
CA PHE A 190 10.43 9.27 -10.12
C PHE A 190 10.49 9.25 -11.66
N CYS A 191 9.38 9.14 -12.36
CA CYS A 191 9.35 9.18 -13.81
C CYS A 191 9.55 10.62 -14.32
N ARG A 192 10.60 10.86 -15.10
CA ARG A 192 10.81 12.14 -15.79
C ARG A 192 9.79 12.36 -16.91
N GLY A 193 9.29 11.27 -17.48
CA GLY A 193 8.21 11.25 -18.46
C GLY A 193 7.28 10.10 -18.15
N TYR A 194 6.03 10.43 -17.84
CA TYR A 194 4.94 9.50 -17.57
C TYR A 194 3.88 9.71 -18.64
N LEU A 195 3.83 8.77 -19.60
CA LEU A 195 2.92 8.86 -20.75
C LEU A 195 1.54 8.35 -20.33
N SER A 196 0.55 9.26 -20.30
CA SER A 196 -0.76 8.94 -19.73
C SER A 196 -1.90 9.66 -20.44
N THR A 197 -3.14 9.23 -20.19
CA THR A 197 -4.31 10.01 -20.57
C THR A 197 -4.46 11.23 -19.66
N PRO A 198 -5.04 12.35 -20.14
CA PRO A 198 -5.28 13.53 -19.30
C PRO A 198 -6.08 13.21 -18.04
N GLN A 199 -7.11 12.35 -18.14
CA GLN A 199 -7.93 11.92 -17.01
C GLN A 199 -7.14 11.17 -15.95
N ALA A 200 -6.32 10.19 -16.38
CA ALA A 200 -5.52 9.38 -15.48
C ALA A 200 -4.48 10.25 -14.77
N LEU A 201 -3.72 11.07 -15.50
CA LEU A 201 -2.73 11.95 -14.90
C LEU A 201 -3.35 12.96 -13.92
N LEU A 202 -4.48 13.57 -14.30
CA LEU A 202 -5.19 14.55 -13.45
C LEU A 202 -5.55 13.97 -12.09
N SER A 203 -5.95 12.69 -12.01
CA SER A 203 -6.30 12.03 -10.76
C SER A 203 -5.13 12.00 -9.78
N TYR A 204 -3.91 11.78 -10.26
CA TYR A 204 -2.70 11.76 -9.44
C TYR A 204 -2.21 13.16 -9.10
N VAL A 205 -2.08 14.07 -10.08
CA VAL A 205 -1.50 15.39 -9.84
C VAL A 205 -2.30 16.25 -8.86
N ARG A 206 -3.54 15.91 -8.61
CA ARG A 206 -4.36 16.51 -7.55
C ARG A 206 -3.96 16.09 -6.14
N TRP A 207 -3.13 15.05 -5.99
CA TRP A 207 -2.60 14.59 -4.71
C TRP A 207 -1.24 15.23 -4.43
N ASP A 208 -1.29 16.53 -4.23
CA ASP A 208 -0.14 17.33 -3.83
C ASP A 208 0.16 17.18 -2.32
N GLN A 209 1.19 17.87 -1.88
CA GLN A 209 1.60 17.91 -0.48
C GLN A 209 0.45 18.33 0.45
N ALA A 210 -0.25 19.42 0.11
CA ALA A 210 -1.33 19.95 0.94
C ALA A 210 -2.48 18.95 1.10
N ARG A 211 -2.88 18.30 0.01
CA ARG A 211 -3.94 17.29 0.02
C ARG A 211 -3.53 16.05 0.79
N THR A 212 -2.29 15.59 0.60
CA THR A 212 -1.75 14.41 1.31
C THR A 212 -1.70 14.66 2.83
N LEU A 213 -1.20 15.83 3.26
CA LEU A 213 -1.20 16.23 4.66
C LEU A 213 -2.61 16.36 5.23
N ALA A 214 -3.53 16.96 4.47
CA ALA A 214 -4.92 17.10 4.89
C ALA A 214 -5.63 15.74 5.02
N ALA A 215 -5.35 14.80 4.13
CA ALA A 215 -5.89 13.43 4.21
C ALA A 215 -5.34 12.69 5.43
N LEU A 216 -4.03 12.79 5.70
CA LEU A 216 -3.41 12.20 6.88
C LEU A 216 -4.02 12.77 8.18
N LYS A 217 -4.16 14.09 8.27
CA LYS A 217 -4.75 14.76 9.43
C LYS A 217 -6.21 14.33 9.69
N ARG A 218 -6.95 14.04 8.64
CA ARG A 218 -8.36 13.61 8.72
C ARG A 218 -8.53 12.10 8.64
N SER A 219 -7.46 11.33 8.77
CA SER A 219 -7.56 9.87 8.74
C SER A 219 -8.63 9.38 9.73
N PRO A 220 -9.59 8.55 9.29
CA PRO A 220 -10.62 8.02 10.18
C PRO A 220 -10.11 6.92 11.12
N VAL A 221 -8.86 6.52 10.96
CA VAL A 221 -8.22 5.43 11.73
C VAL A 221 -6.89 5.89 12.30
N SER A 222 -6.38 5.19 13.31
CA SER A 222 -5.05 5.41 13.85
C SER A 222 -4.01 5.29 12.73
N ALA A 223 -3.10 6.25 12.65
CA ALA A 223 -2.06 6.30 11.64
C ALA A 223 -0.67 6.28 12.26
N GLN A 224 0.30 5.73 11.56
CA GLN A 224 1.73 5.80 11.87
C GLN A 224 2.49 5.99 10.56
N LEU A 225 3.47 6.89 10.56
CA LEU A 225 4.45 6.99 9.49
C LEU A 225 5.79 6.41 9.95
N ILE A 226 6.49 5.73 9.04
CA ILE A 226 7.87 5.25 9.23
C ILE A 226 8.68 5.86 8.09
N MET A 227 9.58 6.80 8.41
CA MET A 227 10.28 7.62 7.43
C MET A 227 11.79 7.52 7.66
N GLY A 228 12.57 7.40 6.59
CA GLY A 228 14.04 7.45 6.67
C GLY A 228 14.54 8.91 6.62
N ASP A 229 15.59 9.25 7.38
CA ASP A 229 16.18 10.58 7.31
C ASP A 229 17.25 10.72 6.21
N ALA A 230 17.67 9.61 5.60
CA ALA A 230 18.52 9.57 4.40
C ALA A 230 17.73 9.28 3.11
N ASP A 231 16.41 9.49 3.12
CA ASP A 231 15.55 9.29 1.94
C ASP A 231 15.69 10.46 0.97
N GLU A 232 16.46 10.26 -0.10
CA GLU A 232 16.72 11.26 -1.14
C GLU A 232 15.59 11.39 -2.18
N LEU A 233 14.62 10.46 -2.18
CA LEU A 233 13.47 10.50 -3.11
C LEU A 233 12.33 11.36 -2.59
N LEU A 234 12.39 11.80 -1.33
CA LEU A 234 11.40 12.70 -0.76
C LEU A 234 11.57 14.12 -1.32
N GLY A 235 10.45 14.79 -1.54
CA GLY A 235 10.46 16.21 -1.88
C GLY A 235 11.11 17.06 -0.78
N ARG A 236 11.71 18.19 -1.20
CA ARG A 236 12.29 19.15 -0.24
C ARG A 236 11.28 19.52 0.83
N ASN A 237 11.73 19.58 2.07
CA ASN A 237 10.91 19.95 3.22
C ASN A 237 9.74 18.99 3.55
N TRP A 238 9.63 17.83 2.88
CA TRP A 238 8.54 16.90 3.13
C TRP A 238 8.50 16.43 4.60
N ILE A 239 9.63 15.94 5.13
CA ILE A 239 9.78 15.57 6.54
C ILE A 239 9.48 16.76 7.46
N ALA A 240 9.95 17.98 7.11
CA ALA A 240 9.68 19.17 7.90
C ALA A 240 8.17 19.49 7.93
N SER A 241 7.47 19.34 6.81
CA SER A 241 6.03 19.53 6.74
C SER A 241 5.25 18.51 7.58
N LEU A 242 5.67 17.24 7.56
CA LEU A 242 5.09 16.20 8.41
C LEU A 242 5.32 16.50 9.90
N LYS A 243 6.51 16.96 10.29
CA LYS A 243 6.83 17.39 11.66
C LYS A 243 6.00 18.59 12.07
N ALA A 244 5.85 19.60 11.21
CA ALA A 244 5.08 20.81 11.51
C ALA A 244 3.60 20.53 11.77
N MET A 245 3.02 19.52 11.12
CA MET A 245 1.64 19.09 11.41
C MET A 245 1.55 18.08 12.57
N GLN A 246 2.66 17.78 13.24
CA GLN A 246 2.73 16.77 14.31
C GLN A 246 2.22 15.39 13.88
N ALA A 247 2.56 14.99 12.65
CA ALA A 247 2.19 13.66 12.15
C ALA A 247 2.75 12.57 13.08
N PRO A 248 1.98 11.52 13.39
CA PRO A 248 2.47 10.37 14.15
C PRO A 248 3.54 9.64 13.34
N MET A 249 4.80 9.92 13.61
CA MET A 249 5.92 9.52 12.76
C MET A 249 7.11 9.03 13.58
N VAL A 250 7.71 7.93 13.12
CA VAL A 250 9.01 7.44 13.54
C VAL A 250 10.03 7.75 12.43
N ILE A 251 11.20 8.23 12.82
CA ILE A 251 12.33 8.44 11.90
C ILE A 251 13.34 7.33 12.09
N VAL A 252 13.61 6.58 11.02
CA VAL A 252 14.68 5.60 10.96
C VAL A 252 15.96 6.33 10.56
N ARG A 253 16.92 6.34 11.47
CA ARG A 253 18.19 7.05 11.24
C ARG A 253 19.02 6.32 10.19
N GLY A 254 19.49 7.02 9.18
CA GLY A 254 20.23 6.45 8.04
C GLY A 254 19.35 5.69 7.06
N GLY A 255 18.07 5.50 7.36
CA GLY A 255 17.14 4.81 6.47
C GLY A 255 16.94 5.56 5.15
N ASN A 256 17.13 4.86 4.04
CA ASN A 256 16.83 5.37 2.70
C ASN A 256 15.35 5.14 2.34
N HIS A 257 14.97 5.49 1.10
CA HIS A 257 13.59 5.34 0.63
C HIS A 257 13.04 3.91 0.72
N PHE A 258 13.90 2.94 0.49
CA PHE A 258 13.51 1.52 0.40
C PHE A 258 13.64 0.79 1.72
N MET A 259 14.22 1.42 2.75
CA MET A 259 14.50 0.77 4.04
C MET A 259 15.20 -0.57 3.84
N ASP A 260 16.21 -0.59 2.93
CA ASP A 260 16.96 -1.80 2.61
C ASP A 260 18.17 -2.02 3.54
N GLY A 261 18.82 -3.17 3.41
CA GLY A 261 19.93 -3.56 4.25
C GLY A 261 19.52 -3.75 5.71
N GLU A 262 20.24 -3.15 6.65
CA GLU A 262 19.96 -3.27 8.08
C GLU A 262 18.61 -2.62 8.48
N HIS A 263 18.13 -1.66 7.69
CA HIS A 263 16.88 -0.94 7.97
C HIS A 263 15.60 -1.75 7.68
N GLU A 264 15.72 -2.94 7.06
CA GLU A 264 14.60 -3.88 6.94
C GLU A 264 14.10 -4.33 8.31
N PHE A 265 15.02 -4.51 9.28
CA PHE A 265 14.69 -4.87 10.67
C PHE A 265 14.04 -3.71 11.41
N ASP A 266 14.52 -2.48 11.21
CA ASP A 266 13.92 -1.27 11.78
C ASP A 266 12.49 -1.09 11.28
N LEU A 267 12.28 -1.27 9.97
CA LEU A 267 10.96 -1.19 9.36
C LEU A 267 9.99 -2.22 9.93
N LEU A 268 10.40 -3.47 10.04
CA LEU A 268 9.60 -4.54 10.65
C LEU A 268 9.33 -4.24 12.13
N GLY A 269 10.35 -3.89 12.91
CA GLY A 269 10.24 -3.59 14.34
C GLY A 269 9.23 -2.48 14.62
N HIS A 270 9.35 -1.34 13.95
CA HIS A 270 8.41 -0.22 14.12
C HIS A 270 6.99 -0.54 13.63
N THR A 271 6.87 -1.37 12.60
CA THR A 271 5.56 -1.86 12.16
C THR A 271 4.90 -2.72 13.24
N LEU A 272 5.64 -3.67 13.82
CA LEU A 272 5.16 -4.54 14.91
C LEU A 272 4.81 -3.75 16.17
N GLU A 273 5.66 -2.83 16.60
CA GLU A 273 5.39 -1.94 17.74
C GLU A 273 4.07 -1.17 17.59
N PHE A 274 3.78 -0.68 16.38
CA PHE A 274 2.52 0.01 16.14
C PHE A 274 1.33 -0.96 16.16
N LEU A 275 1.45 -2.14 15.54
CA LEU A 275 0.41 -3.17 15.54
C LEU A 275 0.06 -3.63 16.96
N GLU A 276 1.05 -3.80 17.82
CA GLU A 276 0.85 -4.18 19.23
C GLU A 276 0.19 -3.06 20.04
N ARG A 277 0.63 -1.82 19.87
CA ARG A 277 0.04 -0.66 20.57
C ARG A 277 -1.42 -0.42 20.19
N THR A 278 -1.72 -0.60 18.93
CA THR A 278 -3.07 -0.37 18.40
C THR A 278 -3.98 -1.55 18.64
N ARG A 279 -3.53 -2.59 19.41
CA ARG A 279 -4.27 -3.84 19.63
C ARG A 279 -5.76 -3.66 19.34
N VAL A 280 -6.05 -3.75 18.07
CA VAL A 280 -7.43 -3.81 17.61
C VAL A 280 -7.87 -5.22 18.00
N ARG A 281 -8.34 -5.36 19.24
CA ARG A 281 -8.93 -6.60 19.70
C ARG A 281 -9.97 -7.00 18.66
N ALA A 282 -9.77 -8.17 18.07
CA ALA A 282 -10.87 -8.81 17.35
C ALA A 282 -12.09 -8.78 18.28
N PRO A 283 -13.27 -8.35 17.84
CA PRO A 283 -14.46 -8.46 18.67
C PRO A 283 -14.62 -9.92 19.05
N GLN A 284 -14.72 -10.17 20.39
CA GLN A 284 -15.03 -11.48 20.93
C GLN A 284 -16.36 -11.98 20.38
#